data_bd723391795da59967611e91aa65a3bf
#
_entry.id   bd723391795da59967611e91aa65a3bf
#
_cell.length_a   1.000
_cell.length_b   1.000
_cell.length_c   1.000
_cell.angle_alpha   90.00
_cell.angle_beta   90.00
_cell.angle_gamma   90.00
#
_symmetry.space_group_name_H-M   'P 1'
#
loop_
_entity.id
_entity.type
_entity.pdbx_description
1 polymer ?
#
loop_
_entity_poly.entity_id
_entity_poly.type
_entity_poly.pdbx_seq_one_letter_code
_entity_poly.pdbx_strand_id
1 'polypeptide(L)'
;AYRGKHFTGKVRRIAPYVLALEKQARTVEVEVDFESPAEIRHLLVGYSADIEVVVDARDDVLRIPTSALMPGGRVLVLTEGGVLDERKVEAGLSNWEFTEAKGGLARGDRVVTSLERAGVKAGARAVAEEKPASKKQ
;
A
#
# COMPACT_ATOMS: atom_id res chain seq x y z
N ALA A 1 15.02 -2.93 22.25
CA ALA A 1 14.06 -3.17 21.17
C ALA A 1 14.50 -2.37 19.96
N TYR A 2 14.59 -3.00 18.81
CA TYR A 2 15.02 -2.42 17.54
C TYR A 2 13.83 -1.77 16.83
N ARG A 3 13.19 -0.80 17.47
CA ARG A 3 12.03 -0.10 16.89
C ARG A 3 12.42 0.61 15.60
N GLY A 4 11.69 0.35 14.51
CA GLY A 4 11.89 1.00 13.21
C GLY A 4 13.08 0.47 12.39
N LYS A 5 13.71 -0.63 12.78
CA LYS A 5 14.68 -1.33 11.93
C LYS A 5 13.97 -2.43 11.15
N HIS A 6 14.25 -2.47 9.85
CA HIS A 6 13.79 -3.51 8.94
C HIS A 6 14.99 -4.38 8.56
N PHE A 7 14.77 -5.68 8.52
CA PHE A 7 15.76 -6.66 8.08
C PHE A 7 15.18 -7.43 6.91
N THR A 8 15.97 -7.60 5.86
CA THR A 8 15.54 -8.36 4.68
C THR A 8 15.79 -9.85 4.88
N GLY A 9 14.86 -10.65 4.37
CA GLY A 9 14.94 -12.10 4.45
C GLY A 9 14.23 -12.78 3.29
N LYS A 10 14.50 -14.07 3.14
CA LYS A 10 13.85 -14.94 2.15
C LYS A 10 13.09 -16.04 2.85
N VAL A 11 11.87 -16.30 2.39
CA VAL A 11 11.10 -17.45 2.85
C VAL A 11 11.84 -18.72 2.46
N ARG A 12 12.23 -19.52 3.46
CA ARG A 12 12.88 -20.80 3.26
C ARG A 12 11.88 -21.94 3.18
N ARG A 13 10.86 -21.92 4.03
CA ARG A 13 9.87 -22.98 4.12
C ARG A 13 8.53 -22.43 4.59
N ILE A 14 7.47 -22.95 4.02
CA ILE A 14 6.10 -22.78 4.51
C ILE A 14 5.60 -24.16 4.89
N ALA A 15 5.13 -24.35 6.11
CA ALA A 15 4.56 -25.62 6.55
C ALA A 15 3.32 -25.97 5.70
N PRO A 16 3.18 -27.22 5.23
CA PRO A 16 2.06 -27.63 4.39
C PRO A 16 0.77 -27.89 5.18
N TYR A 17 0.72 -27.49 6.44
CA TYR A 17 -0.41 -27.69 7.33
C TYR A 17 -0.70 -26.43 8.16
N VAL A 18 -1.95 -26.26 8.52
CA VAL A 18 -2.43 -25.19 9.39
C VAL A 18 -2.57 -25.73 10.80
N LEU A 19 -1.89 -25.10 11.75
CA LEU A 19 -2.07 -25.40 13.16
C LEU A 19 -3.35 -24.72 13.66
N ALA A 20 -4.34 -25.51 14.02
CA ALA A 20 -5.56 -25.05 14.68
C ALA A 20 -5.52 -25.52 16.14
N LEU A 21 -5.02 -24.68 17.03
CA LEU A 21 -5.16 -24.89 18.46
C LEU A 21 -6.55 -24.42 18.87
N GLU A 22 -7.25 -25.21 19.70
CA GLU A 22 -8.59 -24.88 20.19
C GLU A 22 -8.61 -23.44 20.76
N LYS A 23 -9.53 -22.62 20.25
CA LYS A 23 -9.74 -21.20 20.63
C LYS A 23 -8.67 -20.21 20.22
N GLN A 24 -7.72 -20.56 19.35
CA GLN A 24 -6.72 -19.65 18.81
C GLN A 24 -6.91 -19.44 17.29
N ALA A 25 -6.31 -18.34 16.78
CA ALA A 25 -6.30 -18.09 15.36
C ALA A 25 -5.56 -19.23 14.61
N ARG A 26 -6.05 -19.57 13.42
CA ARG A 26 -5.36 -20.51 12.53
C ARG A 26 -4.03 -19.91 12.10
N THR A 27 -2.95 -20.62 12.34
CA THR A 27 -1.59 -20.18 12.01
C THR A 27 -0.91 -21.17 11.07
N VAL A 28 -0.01 -20.66 10.26
CA VAL A 28 0.90 -21.42 9.42
C VAL A 28 2.33 -21.08 9.83
N GLU A 29 3.16 -22.08 10.01
CA GLU A 29 4.58 -21.91 10.31
C GLU A 29 5.33 -21.53 9.02
N VAL A 30 6.04 -20.41 9.08
CA VAL A 30 6.89 -19.91 7.99
C VAL A 30 8.29 -19.69 8.51
N GLU A 31 9.27 -20.32 7.87
CA GLU A 31 10.67 -20.14 8.17
C GLU A 31 11.30 -19.15 7.20
N VAL A 32 12.04 -18.19 7.73
CA VAL A 32 12.68 -17.12 6.96
C VAL A 32 14.16 -17.07 7.30
N ASP A 33 15.00 -17.07 6.28
CA ASP A 33 16.45 -16.85 6.44
C ASP A 33 16.75 -15.36 6.19
N PHE A 34 17.57 -14.77 7.05
CA PHE A 34 18.04 -13.39 6.88
C PHE A 34 19.06 -13.32 5.73
N GLU A 35 18.91 -12.32 4.85
CA GLU A 35 19.87 -12.12 3.76
C GLU A 35 21.23 -11.66 4.25
N SER A 36 21.27 -10.91 5.34
CA SER A 36 22.48 -10.31 5.89
C SER A 36 22.76 -10.79 7.33
N PRO A 37 23.43 -11.94 7.52
CA PRO A 37 23.72 -12.46 8.85
C PRO A 37 24.54 -11.50 9.74
N ALA A 38 25.29 -10.58 9.13
CA ALA A 38 26.08 -9.59 9.85
C ALA A 38 25.20 -8.57 10.59
N GLU A 39 24.05 -8.22 10.03
CA GLU A 39 23.12 -7.22 10.58
C GLU A 39 22.36 -7.74 11.80
N ILE A 40 22.21 -9.06 11.90
CA ILE A 40 21.45 -9.72 12.95
C ILE A 40 22.27 -10.20 14.14
N ARG A 41 23.58 -9.98 14.15
CA ARG A 41 24.49 -10.45 15.24
C ARG A 41 24.08 -10.00 16.63
N HIS A 42 23.30 -8.93 16.71
CA HIS A 42 22.80 -8.37 17.97
C HIS A 42 21.40 -8.87 18.35
N LEU A 43 20.75 -9.64 17.49
CA LEU A 43 19.45 -10.22 17.78
C LEU A 43 19.64 -11.46 18.67
N LEU A 44 18.87 -11.53 19.73
CA LEU A 44 18.88 -12.70 20.61
C LEU A 44 17.78 -13.67 20.20
N VAL A 45 18.05 -14.96 20.37
CA VAL A 45 17.03 -16.00 20.21
C VAL A 45 15.89 -15.75 21.21
N GLY A 46 14.65 -15.85 20.72
CA GLY A 46 13.44 -15.61 21.52
C GLY A 46 12.83 -14.22 21.34
N TYR A 47 13.41 -13.36 20.53
CA TYR A 47 12.74 -12.09 20.16
C TYR A 47 11.54 -12.36 19.25
N SER A 48 10.48 -11.60 19.47
CA SER A 48 9.35 -11.52 18.55
C SER A 48 9.62 -10.48 17.48
N ALA A 49 9.18 -10.75 16.26
CA ALA A 49 9.26 -9.84 15.12
C ALA A 49 7.96 -9.90 14.32
N ASP A 50 7.58 -8.75 13.77
CA ASP A 50 6.54 -8.69 12.75
C ASP A 50 7.19 -8.93 11.39
N ILE A 51 6.54 -9.72 10.54
CA ILE A 51 7.03 -10.06 9.21
C ILE A 51 6.06 -9.50 8.18
N GLU A 52 6.59 -8.71 7.25
CA GLU A 52 5.89 -8.30 6.05
C GLU A 52 6.32 -9.20 4.88
N VAL A 53 5.39 -9.97 4.33
CA VAL A 53 5.64 -10.85 3.19
C VAL A 53 5.28 -10.14 1.91
N VAL A 54 6.28 -9.81 1.09
CA VAL A 54 6.08 -9.23 -0.24
C VAL A 54 5.75 -10.36 -1.21
N VAL A 55 4.48 -10.45 -1.61
CA VAL A 55 3.98 -11.51 -2.52
C VAL A 55 4.22 -11.14 -3.98
N ASP A 56 4.07 -9.86 -4.32
CA ASP A 56 4.31 -9.32 -5.65
C ASP A 56 4.80 -7.87 -5.51
N ALA A 57 5.69 -7.44 -6.41
CA ALA A 57 6.19 -6.08 -6.45
C ALA A 57 6.38 -5.67 -7.92
N ARG A 58 6.06 -4.42 -8.22
CA ARG A 58 6.30 -3.83 -9.55
C ARG A 58 6.96 -2.50 -9.39
N ASP A 59 8.07 -2.34 -10.05
CA ASP A 59 8.80 -1.09 -10.11
C ASP A 59 8.31 -0.24 -11.28
N ASP A 60 8.49 1.08 -11.16
CA ASP A 60 8.24 2.08 -12.19
C ASP A 60 6.81 2.07 -12.79
N VAL A 61 5.80 1.79 -11.96
CA VAL A 61 4.39 1.82 -12.35
C VAL A 61 3.71 3.11 -11.91
N LEU A 62 2.71 3.56 -12.70
CA LEU A 62 1.83 4.63 -12.26
C LEU A 62 0.93 4.11 -11.14
N ARG A 63 0.94 4.78 -10.00
CA ARG A 63 0.14 4.39 -8.83
C ARG A 63 -0.63 5.57 -8.27
N ILE A 64 -1.77 5.28 -7.70
CA ILE A 64 -2.62 6.24 -6.98
C ILE A 64 -2.84 5.75 -5.56
N PRO A 65 -3.13 6.66 -4.59
CA PRO A 65 -3.62 6.24 -3.28
C PRO A 65 -4.88 5.38 -3.43
N THR A 66 -4.94 4.24 -2.75
CA THR A 66 -6.11 3.33 -2.83
C THR A 66 -7.39 4.02 -2.34
N SER A 67 -7.28 4.97 -1.41
CA SER A 67 -8.39 5.80 -0.94
C SER A 67 -9.01 6.70 -2.01
N ALA A 68 -8.33 6.94 -3.14
CA ALA A 68 -8.86 7.71 -4.26
C ALA A 68 -9.72 6.86 -5.21
N LEU A 69 -9.66 5.53 -5.08
CA LEU A 69 -10.37 4.61 -5.96
C LEU A 69 -11.80 4.41 -5.48
N MET A 70 -12.76 4.78 -6.32
CA MET A 70 -14.18 4.55 -6.09
C MET A 70 -14.63 3.17 -6.61
N PRO A 71 -15.77 2.65 -6.12
CA PRO A 71 -16.34 1.42 -6.65
C PRO A 71 -16.49 1.43 -8.18
N GLY A 72 -16.15 0.31 -8.80
CA GLY A 72 -16.17 0.18 -10.27
C GLY A 72 -14.93 0.71 -10.99
N GLY A 73 -13.82 0.95 -10.26
CA GLY A 73 -12.56 1.38 -10.85
C GLY A 73 -12.61 2.83 -11.36
N ARG A 74 -13.25 3.73 -10.63
CA ARG A 74 -13.39 5.14 -11.00
C ARG A 74 -12.62 6.02 -10.04
N VAL A 75 -12.16 7.16 -10.52
CA VAL A 75 -11.50 8.20 -9.74
C VAL A 75 -12.02 9.58 -10.13
N LEU A 76 -11.90 10.54 -9.24
CA LEU A 76 -12.10 11.94 -9.55
C LEU A 76 -10.75 12.62 -9.79
N VAL A 77 -10.60 13.25 -10.94
CA VAL A 77 -9.40 13.99 -11.33
C VAL A 77 -9.72 15.47 -11.35
N LEU A 78 -8.88 16.26 -10.71
CA LEU A 78 -8.98 17.71 -10.76
C LEU A 78 -8.40 18.21 -12.08
N THR A 79 -9.24 18.76 -12.94
CA THR A 79 -8.82 19.37 -14.21
C THR A 79 -8.15 20.73 -13.99
N GLU A 80 -7.43 21.23 -15.00
CA GLU A 80 -6.84 22.59 -14.98
C GLU A 80 -7.89 23.69 -14.79
N GLY A 81 -9.12 23.45 -15.25
CA GLY A 81 -10.27 24.36 -15.05
C GLY A 81 -10.85 24.33 -13.64
N GLY A 82 -10.28 23.58 -12.70
CA GLY A 82 -10.77 23.49 -11.33
C GLY A 82 -12.07 22.70 -11.18
N VAL A 83 -12.38 21.81 -12.12
CA VAL A 83 -13.57 20.96 -12.12
C VAL A 83 -13.15 19.51 -11.90
N LEU A 84 -13.93 18.76 -11.12
CA LEU A 84 -13.73 17.34 -10.89
C LEU A 84 -14.31 16.53 -12.05
N ASP A 85 -13.45 15.80 -12.73
CA ASP A 85 -13.80 14.90 -13.83
C ASP A 85 -13.75 13.45 -13.36
N GLU A 86 -14.79 12.67 -13.64
CA GLU A 86 -14.82 11.24 -13.31
C GLU A 86 -14.16 10.46 -14.43
N ARG A 87 -13.12 9.71 -14.11
CA ARG A 87 -12.42 8.85 -15.06
C ARG A 87 -12.43 7.40 -14.60
N LYS A 88 -12.57 6.50 -15.56
CA LYS A 88 -12.42 5.07 -15.33
C LYS A 88 -10.93 4.70 -15.37
N VAL A 89 -10.47 3.99 -14.38
CA VAL A 89 -9.09 3.52 -14.24
C VAL A 89 -9.06 2.01 -14.36
N GLU A 90 -8.14 1.51 -15.14
CA GLU A 90 -7.80 0.09 -15.14
C GLU A 90 -6.83 -0.19 -13.99
N ALA A 91 -7.36 -0.73 -12.90
CA ALA A 91 -6.58 -1.04 -11.71
C ALA A 91 -5.75 -2.32 -11.92
N GLY A 92 -4.49 -2.29 -11.49
CA GLY A 92 -3.60 -3.43 -11.43
C GLY A 92 -3.43 -3.96 -10.00
N LEU A 93 -2.17 -4.17 -9.59
CA LEU A 93 -1.83 -4.54 -8.22
C LEU A 93 -2.30 -3.47 -7.25
N SER A 94 -2.86 -3.91 -6.13
CA SER A 94 -3.36 -3.02 -5.10
C SER A 94 -2.97 -3.53 -3.72
N ASN A 95 -2.60 -2.61 -2.85
CA ASN A 95 -2.48 -2.84 -1.42
C ASN A 95 -3.32 -1.81 -0.65
N TRP A 96 -3.20 -1.77 0.67
CA TRP A 96 -3.95 -0.84 1.51
C TRP A 96 -3.57 0.64 1.28
N GLU A 97 -2.40 0.93 0.77
CA GLU A 97 -1.88 2.29 0.57
C GLU A 97 -1.99 2.77 -0.88
N PHE A 98 -1.59 1.91 -1.84
CA PHE A 98 -1.55 2.26 -3.25
C PHE A 98 -2.21 1.22 -4.16
N THR A 99 -2.75 1.71 -5.27
CA THR A 99 -3.27 0.90 -6.38
C THR A 99 -2.55 1.29 -7.67
N GLU A 100 -2.05 0.31 -8.40
CA GLU A 100 -1.48 0.48 -9.74
C GLU A 100 -2.57 0.94 -10.71
N ALA A 101 -2.30 1.97 -11.49
CA ALA A 101 -3.13 2.43 -12.59
C ALA A 101 -2.49 2.03 -13.92
N LYS A 102 -3.02 0.98 -14.54
CA LYS A 102 -2.55 0.48 -15.86
C LYS A 102 -3.03 1.34 -17.01
N GLY A 103 -4.16 2.03 -16.82
CA GLY A 103 -4.76 2.89 -17.83
C GLY A 103 -5.79 3.84 -17.23
N GLY A 104 -6.19 4.85 -18.00
CA GLY A 104 -7.18 5.85 -17.61
C GLY A 104 -6.61 7.08 -16.91
N LEU A 105 -5.33 7.06 -16.53
CA LEU A 105 -4.62 8.19 -15.92
C LEU A 105 -3.27 8.41 -16.59
N ALA A 106 -2.79 9.65 -16.53
CA ALA A 106 -1.46 10.04 -16.94
C ALA A 106 -0.62 10.51 -15.75
N ARG A 107 0.70 10.49 -15.91
CA ARG A 107 1.62 11.03 -14.90
C ARG A 107 1.39 12.53 -14.76
N GLY A 108 1.14 12.98 -13.53
CA GLY A 108 0.81 14.36 -13.23
C GLY A 108 -0.68 14.63 -13.02
N ASP A 109 -1.56 13.69 -13.34
CA ASP A 109 -2.98 13.81 -13.00
C ASP A 109 -3.16 13.95 -11.48
N ARG A 110 -4.04 14.87 -11.08
CA ARG A 110 -4.32 15.18 -9.68
C ARG A 110 -5.58 14.46 -9.24
N VAL A 111 -5.43 13.34 -8.55
CA VAL A 111 -6.57 12.53 -8.07
C VAL A 111 -7.05 13.02 -6.70
N VAL A 112 -8.37 12.98 -6.49
CA VAL A 112 -9.01 13.36 -5.22
C VAL A 112 -8.95 12.20 -4.26
N THR A 113 -8.41 12.43 -3.06
CA THR A 113 -8.33 11.43 -1.98
C THR A 113 -9.40 11.63 -0.90
N SER A 114 -10.00 12.81 -0.82
CA SER A 114 -11.02 13.18 0.19
C SER A 114 -12.42 13.00 -0.35
N LEU A 115 -12.77 11.78 -0.77
CA LEU A 115 -14.05 11.46 -1.40
C LEU A 115 -15.26 11.64 -0.48
N GLU A 116 -15.08 11.53 0.83
CA GLU A 116 -16.12 11.67 1.85
C GLU A 116 -16.52 13.12 2.16
N ARG A 117 -15.77 14.12 1.65
CA ARG A 117 -16.13 15.53 1.88
C ARG A 117 -17.43 15.88 1.17
N ALA A 118 -18.32 16.58 1.85
CA ALA A 118 -19.57 17.05 1.28
C ALA A 118 -19.33 17.92 0.03
N GLY A 119 -20.03 17.61 -1.05
CA GLY A 119 -19.91 18.32 -2.32
C GLY A 119 -18.88 17.75 -3.29
N VAL A 120 -18.07 16.76 -2.90
CA VAL A 120 -17.13 16.07 -3.80
C VAL A 120 -17.88 15.11 -4.69
N LYS A 121 -18.05 15.49 -5.95
CA LYS A 121 -18.71 14.70 -7.01
C LYS A 121 -18.24 15.16 -8.38
N ALA A 122 -18.46 14.35 -9.39
CA ALA A 122 -18.20 14.73 -10.77
C ALA A 122 -18.90 16.05 -11.14
N GLY A 123 -18.22 16.93 -11.85
CA GLY A 123 -18.68 18.26 -12.23
C GLY A 123 -18.60 19.33 -11.14
N ALA A 124 -18.24 18.99 -9.91
CA ALA A 124 -18.05 19.98 -8.85
C ALA A 124 -16.77 20.80 -9.08
N ARG A 125 -16.80 22.07 -8.68
CA ARG A 125 -15.60 22.91 -8.63
C ARG A 125 -14.80 22.58 -7.38
N ALA A 126 -13.50 22.41 -7.53
CA ALA A 126 -12.59 22.11 -6.45
C ALA A 126 -11.27 22.86 -6.61
N VAL A 127 -10.63 23.13 -5.50
CA VAL A 127 -9.27 23.68 -5.43
C VAL A 127 -8.41 22.69 -4.68
N ALA A 128 -7.20 22.45 -5.18
CA ALA A 128 -6.28 21.59 -4.46
C ALA A 128 -5.83 22.25 -3.17
N GLU A 129 -5.96 21.54 -2.08
CA GLU A 129 -5.37 21.92 -0.81
C GLU A 129 -3.88 21.51 -0.83
N GLU A 130 -2.98 22.49 -0.78
CA GLU A 130 -1.56 22.19 -0.61
C GLU A 130 -1.32 21.66 0.80
N LYS A 131 -1.15 20.35 0.91
CA LYS A 131 -0.67 19.75 2.16
C LYS A 131 0.79 20.14 2.32
N PRO A 132 1.19 20.85 3.40
CA PRO A 132 2.61 21.15 3.60
C PRO A 132 3.38 19.84 3.60
N ALA A 133 4.47 19.81 2.82
CA ALA A 133 5.32 18.65 2.70
C ALA A 133 5.73 18.16 4.09
N SER A 134 5.30 16.94 4.45
CA SER A 134 5.72 16.29 5.68
C SER A 134 7.26 16.21 5.65
N LYS A 135 7.93 17.00 6.50
CA LYS A 135 9.36 16.86 6.74
C LYS A 135 9.60 15.44 7.21
N LYS A 136 10.29 14.64 6.40
CA LYS A 136 10.90 13.40 6.87
C LYS A 136 11.83 13.75 8.02
N GLN A 137 11.51 13.31 9.21
CA GLN A 137 12.48 13.12 10.29
C GLN A 137 13.05 11.71 10.18
#